data_c0d4c42aaf6351b771837eb92ae23ef5
#
_entry.id   c0d4c42aaf6351b771837eb92ae23ef5
#
_cell.length_a   1.000
_cell.length_b   1.000
_cell.length_c   1.000
_cell.angle_alpha   90.00
_cell.angle_beta   90.00
_cell.angle_gamma   90.00
#
_symmetry.space_group_name_H-M   'P 1'
#
loop_
_entity.id
_entity.type
_entity.pdbx_description
1 polymer ?
#
loop_
_entity_poly.entity_id
_entity_poly.type
_entity_poly.pdbx_seq_one_letter_code
_entity_poly.pdbx_strand_id
1 'polypeptide(L)'
;MFKRIDHVALDVADIDRSIEFYETHFGCKHYYEHKSGAGFRIAYLKLGNTVLELVHRASGGMNGFHFCFESDDFDGDVARLESAGIDYMTPPHSTDAREPRELGWRRVVFKGPDGEAIEFRG
;
A
#
# COMPACT_ATOMS: atom_id res chain seq x y z
N MET A 1 11.05 -1.70 14.58
CA MET A 1 10.01 -2.73 14.84
C MET A 1 8.76 -2.43 14.03
N PHE A 2 8.17 -3.46 13.45
CA PHE A 2 6.92 -3.29 12.73
C PHE A 2 5.76 -3.18 13.72
N LYS A 3 4.82 -2.29 13.46
CA LYS A 3 3.68 -2.01 14.34
C LYS A 3 2.42 -2.74 13.93
N ARG A 4 2.13 -2.74 12.64
CA ARG A 4 0.88 -3.27 12.09
C ARG A 4 0.99 -3.41 10.58
N ILE A 5 0.04 -4.07 9.98
CA ILE A 5 -0.18 -3.96 8.54
C ILE A 5 -0.82 -2.59 8.30
N ASP A 6 -0.18 -1.75 7.49
CA ASP A 6 -0.69 -0.41 7.21
C ASP A 6 -1.92 -0.45 6.31
N HIS A 7 -1.81 -1.18 5.20
CA HIS A 7 -2.93 -1.35 4.28
C HIS A 7 -2.82 -2.66 3.49
N VAL A 8 -3.94 -3.06 2.92
CA VAL A 8 -4.02 -4.10 1.90
C VAL A 8 -4.47 -3.44 0.60
N ALA A 9 -3.78 -3.70 -0.50
CA ALA A 9 -4.09 -3.09 -1.78
C ALA A 9 -4.64 -4.11 -2.77
N LEU A 10 -5.67 -3.70 -3.50
CA LEU A 10 -6.26 -4.46 -4.60
C LEU A 10 -6.22 -3.62 -5.87
N ASP A 11 -5.80 -4.23 -6.98
CA ASP A 11 -5.98 -3.63 -8.29
C ASP A 11 -7.43 -3.85 -8.74
N VAL A 12 -8.08 -2.78 -9.19
CA VAL A 12 -9.49 -2.82 -9.62
C VAL A 12 -9.66 -2.15 -10.98
N ALA A 13 -10.53 -2.71 -11.80
CA ALA A 13 -10.77 -2.21 -13.16
C ALA A 13 -11.69 -0.98 -13.17
N ASP A 14 -12.64 -0.93 -12.25
CA ASP A 14 -13.60 0.17 -12.10
C ASP A 14 -13.61 0.58 -10.63
N ILE A 15 -12.90 1.66 -10.32
CA ILE A 15 -12.69 2.08 -8.94
C ILE A 15 -13.97 2.57 -8.27
N ASP A 16 -14.83 3.27 -8.98
CA ASP A 16 -16.10 3.78 -8.40
C ASP A 16 -17.05 2.63 -8.06
N ARG A 17 -17.14 1.65 -8.93
CA ARG A 17 -17.89 0.42 -8.66
C ARG A 17 -17.34 -0.33 -7.45
N SER A 18 -16.02 -0.44 -7.34
CA SER A 18 -15.38 -1.13 -6.21
C SER A 18 -15.55 -0.38 -4.90
N ILE A 19 -15.46 0.94 -4.90
CA ILE A 19 -15.75 1.76 -3.71
C ILE A 19 -17.18 1.46 -3.23
N GLU A 20 -18.16 1.59 -4.11
CA GLU A 20 -19.57 1.33 -3.77
C GLU A 20 -19.78 -0.09 -3.24
N PHE A 21 -19.15 -1.08 -3.89
CA PHE A 21 -19.24 -2.48 -3.48
C PHE A 21 -18.73 -2.70 -2.05
N TYR A 22 -17.53 -2.21 -1.74
CA TYR A 22 -16.93 -2.41 -0.42
C TYR A 22 -17.60 -1.57 0.67
N GLU A 23 -18.12 -0.39 0.33
CA GLU A 23 -18.92 0.39 1.27
C GLU A 23 -20.25 -0.30 1.57
N THR A 24 -20.96 -0.75 0.54
CA THR A 24 -22.30 -1.31 0.68
C THR A 24 -22.30 -2.67 1.36
N HIS A 25 -21.37 -3.55 0.97
CA HIS A 25 -21.43 -4.95 1.37
C HIS A 25 -20.50 -5.32 2.53
N PHE A 26 -19.44 -4.55 2.76
CA PHE A 26 -18.43 -4.87 3.77
C PHE A 26 -18.24 -3.78 4.83
N GLY A 27 -18.99 -2.71 4.76
CA GLY A 27 -18.94 -1.65 5.76
C GLY A 27 -17.65 -0.83 5.74
N CYS A 28 -16.86 -0.93 4.68
CA CYS A 28 -15.71 -0.07 4.50
C CYS A 28 -16.17 1.37 4.28
N LYS A 29 -15.36 2.34 4.68
CA LYS A 29 -15.70 3.75 4.52
C LYS A 29 -14.63 4.46 3.69
N HIS A 30 -15.00 4.91 2.50
CA HIS A 30 -14.15 5.73 1.65
C HIS A 30 -13.90 7.09 2.32
N TYR A 31 -12.65 7.39 2.63
CA TYR A 31 -12.30 8.62 3.36
C TYR A 31 -11.31 9.51 2.63
N TYR A 32 -10.59 8.99 1.63
CA TYR A 32 -9.59 9.75 0.90
C TYR A 32 -9.35 9.13 -0.48
N GLU A 33 -8.97 9.96 -1.44
CA GLU A 33 -8.55 9.52 -2.76
C GLU A 33 -7.34 10.30 -3.22
N HIS A 34 -6.33 9.59 -3.72
CA HIS A 34 -5.18 10.18 -4.40
C HIS A 34 -5.39 10.10 -5.91
N LYS A 35 -5.16 11.21 -6.60
CA LYS A 35 -5.13 11.29 -8.07
C LYS A 35 -3.78 11.80 -8.50
N SER A 36 -3.08 11.03 -9.35
CA SER A 36 -1.87 11.52 -9.99
C SER A 36 -2.21 12.40 -11.18
N GLY A 37 -1.23 13.20 -11.64
CA GLY A 37 -1.36 14.01 -12.84
C GLY A 37 -1.61 13.20 -14.13
N ALA A 38 -1.31 11.90 -14.13
CA ALA A 38 -1.56 10.98 -15.23
C ALA A 38 -2.95 10.31 -15.16
N GLY A 39 -3.83 10.73 -14.24
CA GLY A 39 -5.16 10.15 -14.06
C GLY A 39 -5.19 8.84 -13.27
N PHE A 40 -4.08 8.45 -12.69
CA PHE A 40 -3.99 7.29 -11.82
C PHE A 40 -4.70 7.57 -10.49
N ARG A 41 -5.60 6.69 -10.09
CA ARG A 41 -6.44 6.87 -8.90
C ARG A 41 -6.16 5.78 -7.88
N ILE A 42 -6.07 6.17 -6.61
CA ILE A 42 -6.02 5.26 -5.47
C ILE A 42 -7.06 5.72 -4.46
N ALA A 43 -8.00 4.85 -4.12
CA ALA A 43 -9.01 5.11 -3.10
C ALA A 43 -8.63 4.42 -1.79
N TYR A 44 -8.78 5.15 -0.69
CA TYR A 44 -8.50 4.65 0.67
C TYR A 44 -9.81 4.45 1.40
N LEU A 45 -10.08 3.20 1.78
CA LEU A 45 -11.27 2.82 2.53
C LEU A 45 -10.85 2.31 3.90
N LYS A 46 -11.55 2.75 4.93
CA LYS A 46 -11.27 2.35 6.31
C LYS A 46 -12.22 1.27 6.78
N LEU A 47 -11.68 0.26 7.45
CA LEU A 47 -12.46 -0.73 8.17
C LEU A 47 -11.76 -1.00 9.50
N GLY A 48 -12.36 -0.55 10.61
CA GLY A 48 -11.69 -0.59 11.92
C GLY A 48 -10.40 0.23 11.88
N ASN A 49 -9.27 -0.38 12.23
CA ASN A 49 -7.94 0.25 12.18
C ASN A 49 -7.15 -0.12 10.91
N THR A 50 -7.76 -0.80 9.95
CA THR A 50 -7.13 -1.26 8.72
C THR A 50 -7.59 -0.42 7.54
N VAL A 51 -6.73 -0.25 6.55
CA VAL A 51 -7.04 0.44 5.30
C VAL A 51 -7.05 -0.56 4.16
N LEU A 52 -8.13 -0.54 3.40
CA LEU A 52 -8.20 -1.18 2.08
C LEU A 52 -7.89 -0.11 1.04
N GLU A 53 -6.84 -0.32 0.28
CA GLU A 53 -6.42 0.56 -0.81
C GLU A 53 -6.87 -0.02 -2.13
N LEU A 54 -7.70 0.71 -2.87
CA LEU A 54 -8.13 0.32 -4.22
C LEU A 54 -7.33 1.08 -5.24
N VAL A 55 -6.60 0.37 -6.08
CA VAL A 55 -5.69 0.94 -7.08
C VAL A 55 -6.29 0.72 -8.45
N HIS A 56 -6.58 1.80 -9.17
CA HIS A 56 -7.15 1.69 -10.51
C HIS A 56 -6.13 1.17 -11.50
N ARG A 57 -6.44 0.03 -12.13
CA ARG A 57 -5.67 -0.56 -13.22
C ARG A 57 -6.61 -0.91 -14.36
N ALA A 58 -6.48 -0.23 -15.50
CA ALA A 58 -7.37 -0.40 -16.64
C ALA A 58 -7.41 -1.84 -17.17
N SER A 59 -6.31 -2.58 -17.05
CA SER A 59 -6.24 -4.00 -17.45
C SER A 59 -7.05 -4.92 -16.55
N GLY A 60 -7.44 -4.46 -15.36
CA GLY A 60 -8.16 -5.27 -14.37
C GLY A 60 -7.34 -6.44 -13.85
N GLY A 61 -8.00 -7.28 -13.05
CA GLY A 61 -7.41 -8.51 -12.54
C GLY A 61 -6.78 -8.38 -11.17
N MET A 62 -6.61 -9.51 -10.50
CA MET A 62 -6.14 -9.63 -9.11
C MET A 62 -4.62 -9.70 -8.99
N ASN A 63 -3.88 -9.11 -9.94
CA ASN A 63 -2.43 -9.25 -10.01
C ASN A 63 -1.65 -8.22 -9.18
N GLY A 64 -2.31 -7.22 -8.64
CA GLY A 64 -1.67 -6.15 -7.88
C GLY A 64 -1.80 -6.26 -6.37
N PHE A 65 -1.95 -7.47 -5.86
CA PHE A 65 -2.07 -7.68 -4.43
C PHE A 65 -0.72 -7.49 -3.72
N HIS A 66 -0.69 -6.67 -2.66
CA HIS A 66 0.49 -6.52 -1.81
C HIS A 66 0.12 -6.15 -0.38
N PHE A 67 1.04 -6.40 0.55
CA PHE A 67 0.96 -5.90 1.92
C PHE A 67 1.87 -4.70 2.09
N CYS A 68 1.45 -3.76 2.93
CA CYS A 68 2.30 -2.67 3.36
C CYS A 68 2.31 -2.55 4.88
N PHE A 69 3.50 -2.66 5.46
CA PHE A 69 3.71 -2.44 6.89
C PHE A 69 4.02 -0.96 7.15
N GLU A 70 3.59 -0.47 8.28
CA GLU A 70 4.06 0.80 8.81
C GLU A 70 5.26 0.55 9.72
N SER A 71 6.38 1.21 9.44
CA SER A 71 7.59 1.15 10.25
C SER A 71 7.74 2.41 11.10
N ASP A 72 8.11 2.25 12.35
CA ASP A 72 8.51 3.36 13.23
C ASP A 72 10.03 3.54 13.30
N ASP A 73 10.78 2.67 12.63
CA ASP A 73 12.24 2.76 12.48
C ASP A 73 12.64 2.28 11.08
N PHE A 74 12.33 3.08 10.09
CA PHE A 74 12.51 2.72 8.68
C PHE A 74 13.94 2.28 8.35
N ASP A 75 14.95 3.07 8.76
CA ASP A 75 16.34 2.75 8.46
C ASP A 75 16.82 1.50 9.19
N GLY A 76 16.43 1.32 10.45
CA GLY A 76 16.75 0.12 11.21
C GLY A 76 16.12 -1.14 10.62
N ASP A 77 14.87 -1.07 10.21
CA ASP A 77 14.18 -2.20 9.59
C ASP A 77 14.77 -2.55 8.23
N VAL A 78 15.12 -1.55 7.41
CA VAL A 78 15.83 -1.77 6.13
C VAL A 78 17.16 -2.47 6.39
N ALA A 79 17.99 -1.94 7.30
CA ALA A 79 19.30 -2.51 7.61
C ALA A 79 19.20 -3.96 8.12
N ARG A 80 18.19 -4.24 8.95
CA ARG A 80 17.96 -5.58 9.49
C ARG A 80 17.62 -6.59 8.41
N LEU A 81 16.75 -6.21 7.46
CA LEU A 81 16.36 -7.09 6.35
C LEU A 81 17.49 -7.28 5.34
N GLU A 82 18.25 -6.24 5.03
CA GLU A 82 19.47 -6.35 4.22
C GLU A 82 20.48 -7.31 4.84
N SER A 83 20.74 -7.17 6.14
CA SER A 83 21.67 -8.03 6.87
C SER A 83 21.23 -9.49 6.90
N ALA A 84 19.91 -9.73 6.81
CA ALA A 84 19.33 -11.07 6.71
C ALA A 84 19.42 -11.66 5.28
N GLY A 85 19.95 -10.90 4.31
CA GLY A 85 20.09 -11.35 2.92
C GLY A 85 18.81 -11.34 2.12
N ILE A 86 17.82 -10.54 2.52
CA ILE A 86 16.54 -10.42 1.81
C ILE A 86 16.70 -9.39 0.69
N ASP A 87 16.34 -9.79 -0.53
CA ASP A 87 16.52 -8.96 -1.73
C ASP A 87 15.45 -7.88 -1.86
N TYR A 88 15.84 -6.75 -2.42
CA TYR A 88 14.90 -5.71 -2.82
C TYR A 88 14.15 -6.08 -4.11
N MET A 89 12.87 -5.69 -4.17
CA MET A 89 12.16 -5.46 -5.42
C MET A 89 12.27 -3.99 -5.81
N THR A 90 12.16 -3.09 -4.83
CA THR A 90 12.35 -1.64 -5.00
C THR A 90 13.21 -1.12 -3.85
N PRO A 91 14.40 -0.57 -4.11
CA PRO A 91 15.25 -0.02 -3.06
C PRO A 91 14.58 1.13 -2.29
N PRO A 92 15.07 1.44 -1.07
CA PRO A 92 14.56 2.57 -0.31
C PRO A 92 14.62 3.87 -1.11
N HIS A 93 13.52 4.63 -1.09
CA HIS A 93 13.42 5.90 -1.80
C HIS A 93 12.39 6.81 -1.12
N SER A 94 12.54 8.12 -1.34
CA SER A 94 11.51 9.07 -0.97
C SER A 94 10.29 8.87 -1.86
N THR A 95 9.12 9.04 -1.29
CA THR A 95 7.85 8.90 -2.02
C THR A 95 6.94 10.08 -1.70
N ASP A 96 6.12 10.45 -2.66
CA ASP A 96 5.12 11.49 -2.43
C ASP A 96 4.07 10.96 -1.43
N ALA A 97 3.62 11.85 -0.54
CA ALA A 97 2.52 11.56 0.34
C ALA A 97 1.24 11.41 -0.50
N ARG A 98 0.61 10.23 -0.46
CA ARG A 98 -0.67 9.98 -1.14
C ARG A 98 -1.85 10.33 -0.25
N GLU A 99 -1.60 10.42 1.05
CA GLU A 99 -2.52 10.98 2.03
C GLU A 99 -1.71 11.77 3.07
N PRO A 100 -2.35 12.70 3.82
CA PRO A 100 -1.61 13.61 4.72
C PRO A 100 -0.72 12.94 5.77
N ARG A 101 -1.11 11.77 6.28
CA ARG A 101 -0.30 11.05 7.28
C ARG A 101 1.04 10.53 6.75
N GLU A 102 1.19 10.43 5.43
CA GLU A 102 2.41 9.92 4.78
C GLU A 102 3.46 11.00 4.52
N LEU A 103 3.24 12.23 4.96
CA LEU A 103 4.16 13.34 4.68
C LEU A 103 5.55 13.04 5.25
N GLY A 104 6.56 13.06 4.38
CA GLY A 104 7.94 12.77 4.73
C GLY A 104 8.30 11.29 4.82
N TRP A 105 7.35 10.40 4.57
CA TRP A 105 7.61 8.96 4.58
C TRP A 105 8.46 8.54 3.37
N ARG A 106 9.21 7.47 3.60
CA ARG A 106 9.95 6.75 2.56
C ARG A 106 9.30 5.40 2.31
N ARG A 107 9.67 4.78 1.22
CA ARG A 107 9.11 3.52 0.76
C ARG A 107 10.22 2.55 0.39
N VAL A 108 9.98 1.27 0.64
CA VAL A 108 10.83 0.17 0.19
C VAL A 108 9.94 -1.03 -0.10
N VAL A 109 10.34 -1.87 -1.04
CA VAL A 109 9.69 -3.17 -1.29
C VAL A 109 10.75 -4.25 -1.29
N PHE A 110 10.59 -5.21 -0.40
CA PHE A 110 11.40 -6.42 -0.34
C PHE A 110 10.67 -7.58 -1.01
N LYS A 111 11.44 -8.60 -1.36
CA LYS A 111 10.91 -9.81 -1.96
C LYS A 111 10.70 -10.88 -0.90
N GLY A 112 9.48 -11.39 -0.79
CA GLY A 112 9.18 -12.49 0.11
C GLY A 112 9.64 -13.86 -0.43
N PRO A 113 9.50 -14.93 0.38
CA PRO A 113 9.98 -16.28 0.03
C PRO A 113 9.41 -16.84 -1.27
N ASP A 114 8.17 -16.49 -1.61
CA ASP A 114 7.50 -16.91 -2.84
C ASP A 114 7.52 -15.83 -3.92
N GLY A 115 8.33 -14.79 -3.75
CA GLY A 115 8.43 -13.68 -4.68
C GLY A 115 7.37 -12.60 -4.48
N GLU A 116 6.57 -12.68 -3.42
CA GLU A 116 5.56 -11.65 -3.10
C GLU A 116 6.21 -10.33 -2.74
N ALA A 117 5.54 -9.24 -3.09
CA ALA A 117 5.96 -7.89 -2.76
C ALA A 117 5.63 -7.56 -1.30
N ILE A 118 6.66 -7.29 -0.51
CA ILE A 118 6.53 -6.87 0.89
C ILE A 118 6.93 -5.41 0.97
N GLU A 119 5.94 -4.54 1.01
CA GLU A 119 6.14 -3.10 1.11
C GLU A 119 6.17 -2.66 2.56
N PHE A 120 7.01 -1.69 2.89
CA PHE A 120 6.78 -0.88 4.08
C PHE A 120 7.16 0.58 3.88
N ARG A 121 6.59 1.40 4.72
CA ARG A 121 6.71 2.86 4.70
C ARG A 121 6.93 3.40 6.11
N GLY A 122 7.61 4.52 6.17
CA GLY A 122 7.87 5.22 7.42
C GLY A 122 8.77 6.43 7.26
#